data_a7b25c525be49e40fd6ab23a842b9fa7
#
_entry.id   a7b25c525be49e40fd6ab23a842b9fa7
#
_cell.length_a   1.000
_cell.length_b   1.000
_cell.length_c   1.000
_cell.angle_alpha   90.00
_cell.angle_beta   90.00
_cell.angle_gamma   90.00
#
_symmetry.space_group_name_H-M   'P 1'
#
loop_
_entity.id
_entity.type
_entity.pdbx_description
1 polymer ?
#
loop_
_entity_poly.entity_id
_entity_poly.type
_entity_poly.pdbx_seq_one_letter_code
_entity_poly.pdbx_strand_id
1 'polypeptide(L)'
;MLFNLGLFHKREAKPAQWAVFDSAGKDEDELIDDLDALAGLEAIDRAEPVKRSVLRRYRFPLQETKLRAGRKATVPVIDGPPATVSIEELDRSERIIAIKVGAAKAHLLTDRLTLHPDWPLNTDVIAAALRDVIEDQCGSRRLTALDDLLARTAPRLMTGPRADLLDGADPLTGTIAAIAAMDGTVLPIQGPPGTGKTYVTARAILALVRQGHRVGVASNSHEAIRNVLMGCLAAQDDGHPVPGLCIGHKVSSGEDGYPDDCTGVIRSTANDDSLWSRAHVVGGTAFFFARSEHEQALDWLFIDEAGQVGLANMVAMGRCARNIVLVGDPR
;
A
#
# COMPACT_ATOMS: atom_id res chain seq x y z
N MET A 1 21.70 3.59 -10.64
CA MET A 1 20.51 2.95 -10.04
C MET A 1 19.51 3.99 -9.54
N LEU A 2 19.86 4.92 -8.65
CA LEU A 2 18.94 5.92 -8.05
C LEU A 2 18.16 6.75 -9.08
N PHE A 3 18.82 7.25 -10.14
CA PHE A 3 18.12 7.97 -11.21
C PHE A 3 16.97 7.16 -11.84
N ASN A 4 17.17 5.86 -12.03
CA ASN A 4 16.12 4.98 -12.57
C ASN A 4 14.98 4.74 -11.57
N LEU A 5 15.28 4.71 -10.26
CA LEU A 5 14.24 4.62 -9.21
C LEU A 5 13.38 5.88 -9.18
N GLY A 6 13.98 7.07 -9.29
CA GLY A 6 13.23 8.33 -9.34
C GLY A 6 12.25 8.45 -10.52
N LEU A 7 12.51 7.71 -11.61
CA LEU A 7 11.65 7.66 -12.79
C LEU A 7 10.74 6.41 -12.84
N PHE A 8 10.86 5.49 -11.88
CA PHE A 8 10.22 4.18 -11.91
C PHE A 8 8.70 4.29 -12.10
N HIS A 9 8.01 4.93 -11.18
CA HIS A 9 6.55 5.05 -11.23
C HIS A 9 6.05 5.84 -12.44
N LYS A 10 6.80 6.86 -12.85
CA LYS A 10 6.47 7.64 -14.07
C LYS A 10 6.55 6.78 -15.33
N ARG A 11 7.47 5.81 -15.38
CA ARG A 11 7.59 4.86 -16.50
C ARG A 11 6.52 3.77 -16.42
N GLU A 12 6.28 3.23 -15.22
CA GLU A 12 5.24 2.23 -14.95
C GLU A 12 3.82 2.74 -15.27
N ALA A 13 3.55 4.02 -15.03
CA ALA A 13 2.25 4.62 -15.32
C ALA A 13 2.00 4.85 -16.83
N LYS A 14 3.04 4.93 -17.67
CA LYS A 14 2.90 5.24 -19.09
C LYS A 14 1.96 4.31 -19.86
N PRO A 15 2.05 2.96 -19.75
CA PRO A 15 1.14 2.08 -20.47
C PRO A 15 -0.33 2.34 -20.13
N ALA A 16 -0.65 2.54 -18.85
CA ALA A 16 -2.01 2.84 -18.41
C ALA A 16 -2.47 4.24 -18.88
N GLN A 17 -1.58 5.25 -18.87
CA GLN A 17 -1.88 6.57 -19.44
C GLN A 17 -2.15 6.48 -20.94
N TRP A 18 -1.33 5.74 -21.68
CA TRP A 18 -1.54 5.54 -23.11
C TRP A 18 -2.86 4.83 -23.39
N ALA A 19 -3.25 3.82 -22.61
CA ALA A 19 -4.52 3.14 -22.76
C ALA A 19 -5.71 4.11 -22.60
N VAL A 20 -5.65 5.04 -21.65
CA VAL A 20 -6.70 6.08 -21.48
C VAL A 20 -6.73 7.03 -22.68
N PHE A 21 -5.57 7.49 -23.18
CA PHE A 21 -5.52 8.38 -24.33
C PHE A 21 -5.96 7.68 -25.62
N ASP A 22 -5.53 6.43 -25.84
CA ASP A 22 -5.94 5.64 -26.99
C ASP A 22 -7.46 5.41 -27.00
N SER A 23 -8.01 5.02 -25.84
CA SER A 23 -9.45 4.84 -25.66
C SER A 23 -10.24 6.14 -25.89
N ALA A 24 -9.71 7.29 -25.49
CA ALA A 24 -10.37 8.58 -25.71
C ALA A 24 -10.42 9.02 -27.19
N GLY A 25 -9.57 8.45 -28.03
CA GLY A 25 -9.52 8.74 -29.47
C GLY A 25 -10.39 7.81 -30.34
N LYS A 26 -10.94 6.73 -29.75
CA LYS A 26 -11.75 5.73 -30.45
C LYS A 26 -13.21 6.17 -30.56
N ASP A 27 -13.89 5.75 -31.63
CA ASP A 27 -15.34 5.86 -31.73
C ASP A 27 -16.08 4.79 -30.88
N GLU A 28 -17.42 4.86 -30.83
CA GLU A 28 -18.21 3.95 -29.98
C GLU A 28 -18.11 2.51 -30.45
N ASP A 29 -18.05 2.25 -31.75
CA ASP A 29 -17.96 0.89 -32.30
C ASP A 29 -16.59 0.26 -31.99
N GLU A 30 -15.52 1.04 -32.13
CA GLU A 30 -14.16 0.63 -31.73
C GLU A 30 -14.03 0.37 -30.24
N LEU A 31 -14.76 1.13 -29.39
CA LEU A 31 -14.76 0.96 -27.94
C LEU A 31 -15.61 -0.23 -27.50
N ILE A 32 -16.60 -0.67 -28.26
CA ILE A 32 -17.35 -1.91 -28.00
C ILE A 32 -16.44 -3.14 -28.15
N ASP A 33 -15.47 -3.09 -29.06
CA ASP A 33 -14.50 -4.16 -29.27
C ASP A 33 -13.26 -4.05 -28.33
N ASP A 34 -13.14 -2.94 -27.59
CA ASP A 34 -12.03 -2.70 -26.69
C ASP A 34 -12.27 -3.32 -25.29
N LEU A 35 -11.51 -4.35 -24.94
CA LEU A 35 -11.61 -5.03 -23.64
C LEU A 35 -11.36 -4.14 -22.42
N ASP A 36 -10.65 -3.03 -22.57
CA ASP A 36 -10.32 -2.12 -21.48
C ASP A 36 -11.40 -1.04 -21.26
N ALA A 37 -12.36 -0.95 -22.17
CA ALA A 37 -13.50 -0.03 -22.13
C ALA A 37 -14.83 -0.73 -21.86
N LEU A 38 -15.90 0.04 -21.70
CA LEU A 38 -17.29 -0.41 -21.75
C LEU A 38 -18.12 0.71 -22.39
N ALA A 39 -18.55 0.51 -23.63
CA ALA A 39 -19.20 1.53 -24.46
C ALA A 39 -20.69 1.29 -24.67
N GLY A 40 -21.40 2.28 -25.19
CA GLY A 40 -22.81 2.18 -25.52
C GLY A 40 -23.72 1.97 -24.30
N LEU A 41 -23.35 2.52 -23.14
CA LEU A 41 -24.20 2.43 -21.95
C LEU A 41 -25.42 3.35 -22.10
N GLU A 42 -26.62 2.78 -21.93
CA GLU A 42 -27.87 3.51 -21.91
C GLU A 42 -28.54 3.40 -20.55
N ALA A 43 -28.93 4.54 -19.98
CA ALA A 43 -29.54 4.59 -18.67
C ALA A 43 -30.90 3.86 -18.66
N ILE A 44 -31.10 3.01 -17.68
CA ILE A 44 -32.35 2.25 -17.49
C ILE A 44 -33.23 2.84 -16.37
N ASP A 45 -32.66 3.71 -15.55
CA ASP A 45 -33.36 4.36 -14.44
C ASP A 45 -32.92 5.82 -14.29
N ARG A 46 -33.51 6.51 -13.32
CA ARG A 46 -33.07 7.84 -12.88
C ARG A 46 -31.94 7.69 -11.87
N ALA A 47 -31.06 8.68 -11.86
CA ALA A 47 -30.00 8.75 -10.87
C ALA A 47 -30.58 8.85 -9.44
N GLU A 48 -30.22 7.92 -8.56
CA GLU A 48 -30.74 7.82 -7.19
C GLU A 48 -29.67 8.29 -6.18
N PRO A 49 -30.05 9.10 -5.20
CA PRO A 49 -29.13 9.50 -4.14
C PRO A 49 -28.86 8.33 -3.18
N VAL A 50 -27.58 8.06 -2.90
CA VAL A 50 -27.11 7.04 -1.96
C VAL A 50 -26.13 7.66 -0.98
N LYS A 51 -26.59 8.02 0.23
CA LYS A 51 -25.80 8.77 1.24
C LYS A 51 -25.26 10.09 0.66
N ARG A 52 -23.93 10.21 0.50
CA ARG A 52 -23.24 11.38 -0.08
C ARG A 52 -22.91 11.23 -1.55
N SER A 53 -23.45 10.22 -2.20
CA SER A 53 -23.18 9.85 -3.59
C SER A 53 -24.48 9.72 -4.37
N VAL A 54 -24.36 9.57 -5.67
CA VAL A 54 -25.46 9.29 -6.60
C VAL A 54 -25.11 8.02 -7.37
N LEU A 55 -26.07 7.12 -7.52
CA LEU A 55 -25.96 5.87 -8.23
C LEU A 55 -26.93 5.88 -9.42
N ARG A 56 -26.51 5.33 -10.56
CA ARG A 56 -27.36 5.14 -11.73
C ARG A 56 -27.02 3.81 -12.39
N ARG A 57 -28.07 3.09 -12.90
CA ARG A 57 -27.90 1.85 -13.63
C ARG A 57 -28.00 2.08 -15.10
N TYR A 58 -27.21 1.29 -15.84
CA TYR A 58 -27.13 1.34 -17.30
C TYR A 58 -27.21 -0.06 -17.87
N ARG A 59 -27.75 -0.18 -19.06
CA ARG A 59 -27.65 -1.36 -19.91
C ARG A 59 -26.60 -1.10 -20.98
N PHE A 60 -25.84 -2.14 -21.33
CA PHE A 60 -24.81 -2.06 -22.36
C PHE A 60 -25.01 -3.13 -23.44
N PRO A 61 -24.56 -2.91 -24.70
CA PRO A 61 -24.60 -3.90 -25.76
C PRO A 61 -23.74 -5.11 -25.43
N LEU A 62 -23.93 -6.19 -26.20
CA LEU A 62 -23.09 -7.38 -26.02
C LEU A 62 -21.64 -7.04 -26.34
N GLN A 63 -20.78 -7.10 -25.35
CA GLN A 63 -19.35 -6.85 -25.45
C GLN A 63 -18.61 -7.53 -24.30
N GLU A 64 -17.31 -7.78 -24.48
CA GLU A 64 -16.42 -8.24 -23.43
C GLU A 64 -15.69 -7.05 -22.80
N THR A 65 -15.40 -7.13 -21.51
CA THR A 65 -14.62 -6.08 -20.81
C THR A 65 -13.82 -6.65 -19.65
N LYS A 66 -12.67 -6.08 -19.39
CA LYS A 66 -11.86 -6.34 -18.18
C LYS A 66 -12.33 -5.54 -16.97
N LEU A 67 -13.22 -4.58 -17.13
CA LEU A 67 -13.80 -3.84 -16.02
C LEU A 67 -14.51 -4.78 -15.05
N ARG A 68 -14.51 -4.45 -13.75
CA ARG A 68 -15.07 -5.29 -12.69
C ARG A 68 -15.78 -4.43 -11.65
N ALA A 69 -16.80 -5.00 -11.01
CA ALA A 69 -17.41 -4.42 -9.82
C ALA A 69 -16.36 -4.17 -8.72
N GLY A 70 -16.55 -3.12 -7.93
CA GLY A 70 -15.60 -2.69 -6.90
C GLY A 70 -14.36 -1.96 -7.43
N ARG A 71 -14.25 -1.77 -8.75
CA ARG A 71 -13.15 -1.02 -9.39
C ARG A 71 -13.61 0.36 -9.86
N LYS A 72 -12.64 1.17 -10.23
CA LYS A 72 -12.87 2.50 -10.81
C LYS A 72 -12.75 2.42 -12.33
N ALA A 73 -13.39 3.37 -12.98
CA ALA A 73 -13.25 3.64 -14.40
C ALA A 73 -13.24 5.16 -14.60
N THR A 74 -12.99 5.65 -15.80
CA THR A 74 -13.09 7.07 -16.13
C THR A 74 -14.19 7.32 -17.13
N VAL A 75 -14.76 8.52 -17.07
CA VAL A 75 -15.67 9.06 -18.07
C VAL A 75 -15.04 10.31 -18.68
N PRO A 76 -15.16 10.53 -20.00
CA PRO A 76 -14.66 11.75 -20.63
C PRO A 76 -15.42 12.96 -20.08
N VAL A 77 -14.71 14.06 -19.94
CA VAL A 77 -15.27 15.36 -19.54
C VAL A 77 -14.94 16.37 -20.64
N ILE A 78 -15.94 17.10 -21.12
CA ILE A 78 -15.74 18.18 -22.10
C ILE A 78 -14.87 19.26 -21.43
N ASP A 79 -13.78 19.63 -22.10
CA ASP A 79 -12.83 20.66 -21.65
C ASP A 79 -12.16 20.40 -20.29
N GLY A 80 -12.00 19.10 -19.91
CA GLY A 80 -11.36 18.74 -18.66
C GLY A 80 -10.70 17.36 -18.67
N PRO A 81 -9.92 17.04 -17.62
CA PRO A 81 -9.39 15.69 -17.45
C PRO A 81 -10.52 14.67 -17.24
N PRO A 82 -10.35 13.42 -17.66
CA PRO A 82 -11.33 12.36 -17.42
C PRO A 82 -11.70 12.27 -15.93
N ALA A 83 -12.99 12.10 -15.66
CA ALA A 83 -13.49 12.01 -14.30
C ALA A 83 -13.63 10.57 -13.86
N THR A 84 -13.11 10.24 -12.67
CA THR A 84 -13.19 8.90 -12.09
C THR A 84 -14.58 8.64 -11.52
N VAL A 85 -15.14 7.46 -11.84
CA VAL A 85 -16.39 6.90 -11.33
C VAL A 85 -16.12 5.53 -10.67
N SER A 86 -17.01 5.07 -9.80
CA SER A 86 -16.93 3.75 -9.18
C SER A 86 -17.96 2.80 -9.80
N ILE A 87 -17.53 1.59 -10.12
CA ILE A 87 -18.40 0.51 -10.57
C ILE A 87 -18.85 -0.25 -9.32
N GLU A 88 -20.13 -0.13 -8.95
CA GLU A 88 -20.68 -0.82 -7.76
C GLU A 88 -21.08 -2.25 -8.10
N GLU A 89 -21.75 -2.44 -9.24
CA GLU A 89 -22.23 -3.74 -9.73
C GLU A 89 -21.93 -3.88 -11.22
N LEU A 90 -21.64 -5.08 -11.67
CA LEU A 90 -21.51 -5.42 -13.08
C LEU A 90 -22.06 -6.83 -13.31
N ASP A 91 -23.26 -6.90 -13.87
CA ASP A 91 -23.89 -8.15 -14.32
C ASP A 91 -23.73 -8.30 -15.83
N ARG A 92 -22.87 -9.25 -16.20
CA ARG A 92 -22.56 -9.53 -17.62
C ARG A 92 -23.68 -10.33 -18.30
N SER A 93 -24.46 -11.11 -17.55
CA SER A 93 -25.55 -11.92 -18.09
C SER A 93 -26.74 -11.05 -18.44
N GLU A 94 -27.11 -10.14 -17.57
CA GLU A 94 -28.19 -9.17 -17.79
C GLU A 94 -27.72 -7.93 -18.55
N ARG A 95 -26.38 -7.76 -18.69
CA ARG A 95 -25.73 -6.61 -19.30
C ARG A 95 -26.12 -5.30 -18.60
N ILE A 96 -26.09 -5.33 -17.28
CA ILE A 96 -26.41 -4.20 -16.41
C ILE A 96 -25.17 -3.82 -15.61
N ILE A 97 -24.93 -2.52 -15.50
CA ILE A 97 -23.87 -1.94 -14.66
C ILE A 97 -24.46 -0.84 -13.78
N ALA A 98 -24.07 -0.82 -12.51
CA ALA A 98 -24.39 0.27 -11.58
C ALA A 98 -23.14 1.13 -11.34
N ILE A 99 -23.26 2.42 -11.62
CA ILE A 99 -22.17 3.39 -11.53
C ILE A 99 -22.48 4.40 -10.42
N LYS A 100 -21.51 4.64 -9.55
CA LYS A 100 -21.63 5.59 -8.45
C LYS A 100 -20.61 6.71 -8.58
N VAL A 101 -21.06 7.95 -8.28
CA VAL A 101 -20.22 9.15 -8.20
C VAL A 101 -20.59 9.96 -6.96
N GLY A 102 -19.67 10.81 -6.49
CA GLY A 102 -20.00 11.80 -5.45
C GLY A 102 -21.09 12.79 -5.94
N ALA A 103 -21.93 13.28 -5.04
CA ALA A 103 -23.07 14.14 -5.40
C ALA A 103 -22.69 15.35 -6.28
N ALA A 104 -21.53 15.98 -6.04
CA ALA A 104 -21.02 17.08 -6.86
C ALA A 104 -20.73 16.70 -8.33
N LYS A 105 -20.59 15.41 -8.63
CA LYS A 105 -20.31 14.87 -9.96
C LYS A 105 -21.51 14.14 -10.58
N ALA A 106 -22.71 14.30 -10.02
CA ALA A 106 -23.94 13.65 -10.51
C ALA A 106 -24.24 13.96 -11.99
N HIS A 107 -23.85 15.14 -12.49
CA HIS A 107 -23.99 15.57 -13.87
C HIS A 107 -23.22 14.69 -14.88
N LEU A 108 -22.25 13.89 -14.42
CA LEU A 108 -21.52 12.94 -15.27
C LEU A 108 -22.34 11.70 -15.62
N LEU A 109 -23.37 11.38 -14.84
CA LEU A 109 -24.25 10.24 -15.08
C LEU A 109 -25.34 10.62 -16.10
N THR A 110 -24.94 10.82 -17.33
CA THR A 110 -25.81 11.15 -18.47
C THR A 110 -26.65 9.97 -18.93
N ASP A 111 -27.60 10.17 -19.86
CA ASP A 111 -28.44 9.09 -20.38
C ASP A 111 -27.68 8.09 -21.24
N ARG A 112 -26.62 8.57 -21.92
CA ARG A 112 -25.64 7.72 -22.62
C ARG A 112 -24.28 7.97 -22.02
N LEU A 113 -23.50 6.89 -21.85
CA LEU A 113 -22.21 6.95 -21.21
C LEU A 113 -21.26 5.91 -21.80
N THR A 114 -19.98 6.21 -21.79
CA THR A 114 -18.90 5.26 -22.08
C THR A 114 -17.91 5.31 -20.93
N LEU A 115 -17.49 4.12 -20.48
CA LEU A 115 -16.45 3.96 -19.48
C LEU A 115 -15.13 3.63 -20.16
N HIS A 116 -14.10 4.36 -19.77
CA HIS A 116 -12.73 4.16 -20.19
C HIS A 116 -11.90 3.57 -19.04
N PRO A 117 -10.69 3.04 -19.31
CA PRO A 117 -9.78 2.55 -18.27
C PRO A 117 -9.59 3.57 -17.13
N ASP A 118 -9.30 3.08 -15.92
CA ASP A 118 -8.99 3.96 -14.80
C ASP A 118 -7.65 4.67 -15.02
N TRP A 119 -7.57 5.89 -14.50
CA TRP A 119 -6.33 6.64 -14.51
C TRP A 119 -5.33 6.00 -13.52
N PRO A 120 -4.05 5.89 -13.87
CA PRO A 120 -3.06 5.32 -12.95
C PRO A 120 -3.02 6.09 -11.62
N LEU A 121 -2.74 5.36 -10.54
CA LEU A 121 -2.64 5.94 -9.20
C LEU A 121 -1.63 7.09 -9.18
N ASN A 122 -1.99 8.17 -8.46
CA ASN A 122 -1.06 9.25 -8.19
C ASN A 122 0.08 8.75 -7.28
N THR A 123 1.30 8.85 -7.77
CA THR A 123 2.53 8.42 -7.08
C THR A 123 3.44 9.58 -6.69
N ASP A 124 2.92 10.81 -6.66
CA ASP A 124 3.71 12.02 -6.37
C ASP A 124 4.41 11.95 -5.01
N VAL A 125 3.76 11.38 -3.99
CA VAL A 125 4.35 11.18 -2.66
C VAL A 125 5.58 10.28 -2.72
N ILE A 126 5.49 9.17 -3.44
CA ILE A 126 6.63 8.26 -3.65
C ILE A 126 7.73 8.94 -4.45
N ALA A 127 7.36 9.66 -5.52
CA ALA A 127 8.32 10.38 -6.36
C ALA A 127 9.03 11.51 -5.61
N ALA A 128 8.33 12.20 -4.71
CA ALA A 128 8.93 13.21 -3.83
C ALA A 128 9.94 12.57 -2.87
N ALA A 129 9.55 11.51 -2.16
CA ALA A 129 10.45 10.79 -1.26
C ALA A 129 11.70 10.27 -1.96
N LEU A 130 11.57 9.74 -3.18
CA LEU A 130 12.71 9.28 -3.98
C LEU A 130 13.64 10.43 -4.38
N ARG A 131 13.10 11.61 -4.70
CA ARG A 131 13.92 12.81 -4.98
C ARG A 131 14.75 13.19 -3.76
N ASP A 132 14.13 13.25 -2.59
CA ASP A 132 14.81 13.59 -1.34
C ASP A 132 15.93 12.57 -1.05
N VAL A 133 15.71 11.26 -1.26
CA VAL A 133 16.77 10.25 -1.11
C VAL A 133 17.90 10.49 -2.11
N ILE A 134 17.61 10.86 -3.36
CA ILE A 134 18.62 11.15 -4.38
C ILE A 134 19.43 12.38 -3.97
N GLU A 135 18.79 13.44 -3.48
CA GLU A 135 19.42 14.66 -3.00
C GLU A 135 20.31 14.39 -1.78
N ASP A 136 19.83 13.61 -0.81
CA ASP A 136 20.59 13.18 0.36
C ASP A 136 21.84 12.37 -0.03
N GLN A 137 21.74 11.49 -1.03
CA GLN A 137 22.88 10.71 -1.54
C GLN A 137 23.89 11.54 -2.33
N CYS A 138 23.47 12.63 -2.95
CA CYS A 138 24.35 13.58 -3.63
C CYS A 138 25.00 14.56 -2.63
N GLY A 139 24.43 14.71 -1.44
CA GLY A 139 24.92 15.54 -0.35
C GLY A 139 25.81 14.81 0.65
N SER A 140 25.98 15.41 1.83
CA SER A 140 26.75 14.83 2.94
C SER A 140 25.92 13.98 3.90
N ARG A 141 24.59 14.05 3.84
CA ARG A 141 23.68 13.29 4.68
C ARG A 141 23.50 11.88 4.12
N ARG A 142 23.65 10.88 4.97
CA ARG A 142 23.40 9.47 4.61
C ARG A 142 22.25 8.90 5.44
N LEU A 143 21.42 8.13 4.78
CA LEU A 143 20.40 7.30 5.40
C LEU A 143 20.92 5.86 5.41
N THR A 144 21.64 5.49 6.43
CA THR A 144 22.51 4.31 6.48
C THR A 144 21.80 2.99 6.12
N ALA A 145 20.56 2.79 6.57
CA ALA A 145 19.78 1.59 6.19
C ALA A 145 19.45 1.56 4.69
N LEU A 146 19.21 2.73 4.08
CA LEU A 146 18.96 2.82 2.63
C LEU A 146 20.24 2.63 1.82
N ASP A 147 21.38 3.09 2.31
CA ASP A 147 22.67 2.81 1.70
C ASP A 147 22.91 1.31 1.65
N ASP A 148 22.67 0.60 2.77
CA ASP A 148 22.85 -0.85 2.86
C ASP A 148 21.87 -1.59 1.95
N LEU A 149 20.61 -1.17 1.89
CA LEU A 149 19.62 -1.73 0.99
C LEU A 149 20.06 -1.64 -0.47
N LEU A 150 20.54 -0.46 -0.88
CA LEU A 150 20.96 -0.20 -2.26
C LEU A 150 22.29 -0.89 -2.62
N ALA A 151 23.22 -0.96 -1.68
CA ALA A 151 24.52 -1.61 -1.84
C ALA A 151 24.47 -3.13 -1.59
N ARG A 152 23.37 -3.64 -1.01
CA ARG A 152 23.20 -5.04 -0.59
C ARG A 152 24.32 -5.50 0.36
N THR A 153 24.65 -4.65 1.32
CA THR A 153 25.67 -4.95 2.32
C THR A 153 25.13 -5.87 3.41
N ALA A 154 26.02 -6.60 4.07
CA ALA A 154 25.67 -7.41 5.23
C ALA A 154 25.13 -6.51 6.36
N PRO A 155 24.16 -6.99 7.17
CA PRO A 155 23.60 -6.24 8.28
C PRO A 155 24.70 -5.84 9.28
N ARG A 156 24.65 -4.58 9.76
CA ARG A 156 25.49 -4.12 10.86
C ARG A 156 24.79 -4.36 12.18
N LEU A 157 25.50 -4.94 13.14
CA LEU A 157 25.01 -5.18 14.49
C LEU A 157 25.85 -4.39 15.49
N MET A 158 25.23 -3.86 16.52
CA MET A 158 25.92 -3.19 17.64
C MET A 158 26.95 -4.11 18.33
N THR A 159 26.74 -5.41 18.23
CA THR A 159 27.66 -6.45 18.77
C THR A 159 28.85 -6.75 17.85
N GLY A 160 28.98 -6.03 16.73
CA GLY A 160 30.01 -6.26 15.72
C GLY A 160 29.61 -7.30 14.65
N PRO A 161 30.47 -7.50 13.64
CA PRO A 161 30.22 -8.47 12.58
C PRO A 161 30.08 -9.89 13.12
N ARG A 162 29.10 -10.65 12.65
CA ARG A 162 28.89 -12.06 12.99
C ARG A 162 28.84 -12.88 11.72
N ALA A 163 29.49 -14.05 11.74
CA ALA A 163 29.39 -15.03 10.66
C ALA A 163 28.02 -15.73 10.67
N ASP A 164 27.46 -15.96 11.86
CA ASP A 164 26.11 -16.48 12.08
C ASP A 164 25.28 -15.43 12.86
N LEU A 165 24.24 -14.91 12.20
CA LEU A 165 23.34 -13.93 12.81
C LEU A 165 22.50 -14.50 13.95
N LEU A 166 22.27 -15.81 13.96
CA LEU A 166 21.54 -16.50 15.04
C LEU A 166 22.42 -16.81 16.25
N ASP A 167 23.77 -16.75 16.09
CA ASP A 167 24.74 -16.96 17.17
C ASP A 167 24.55 -18.30 17.91
N GLY A 168 24.15 -19.35 17.18
CA GLY A 168 23.87 -20.68 17.73
C GLY A 168 22.59 -20.78 18.56
N ALA A 169 21.80 -19.72 18.68
CA ALA A 169 20.52 -19.73 19.35
C ALA A 169 19.45 -20.46 18.51
N ASP A 170 18.31 -20.79 19.14
CA ASP A 170 17.16 -21.24 18.38
C ASP A 170 16.68 -20.11 17.41
N PRO A 171 16.04 -20.48 16.29
CA PRO A 171 15.67 -19.50 15.24
C PRO A 171 14.82 -18.33 15.73
N LEU A 172 13.92 -18.54 16.68
CA LEU A 172 13.07 -17.47 17.22
C LEU A 172 13.90 -16.49 18.06
N THR A 173 14.60 -16.99 19.07
CA THR A 173 15.40 -16.18 20.01
C THR A 173 16.53 -15.48 19.27
N GLY A 174 17.24 -16.21 18.38
CA GLY A 174 18.34 -15.65 17.60
C GLY A 174 17.87 -14.54 16.64
N THR A 175 16.75 -14.73 15.96
CA THR A 175 16.19 -13.69 15.06
C THR A 175 15.79 -12.44 15.83
N ILE A 176 15.10 -12.59 16.98
CA ILE A 176 14.71 -11.45 17.82
C ILE A 176 15.96 -10.68 18.31
N ALA A 177 16.98 -11.42 18.77
CA ALA A 177 18.23 -10.83 19.23
C ALA A 177 18.99 -10.10 18.10
N ALA A 178 19.05 -10.68 16.89
CA ALA A 178 19.67 -10.05 15.73
C ALA A 178 18.95 -8.76 15.33
N ILE A 179 17.61 -8.77 15.30
CA ILE A 179 16.79 -7.57 15.00
C ILE A 179 17.06 -6.49 16.05
N ALA A 180 17.03 -6.82 17.33
CA ALA A 180 17.26 -5.86 18.41
C ALA A 180 18.68 -5.27 18.40
N ALA A 181 19.65 -6.01 17.85
CA ALA A 181 21.04 -5.56 17.73
C ALA A 181 21.37 -4.75 16.47
N MET A 182 20.40 -4.50 15.58
CA MET A 182 20.61 -3.73 14.34
C MET A 182 21.08 -2.30 14.65
N ASP A 183 22.02 -1.82 13.85
CA ASP A 183 22.59 -0.46 13.97
C ASP A 183 22.49 0.30 12.63
N GLY A 184 21.33 0.92 12.39
CA GLY A 184 21.07 1.73 11.21
C GLY A 184 21.22 0.95 9.90
N THR A 185 20.68 -0.25 9.78
CA THR A 185 20.96 -1.20 8.70
C THR A 185 19.70 -1.89 8.18
N VAL A 186 19.86 -2.79 7.22
CA VAL A 186 18.82 -3.68 6.69
C VAL A 186 19.10 -5.12 7.06
N LEU A 187 18.08 -5.84 7.51
CA LEU A 187 18.16 -7.27 7.82
C LEU A 187 17.05 -8.02 7.07
N PRO A 188 17.39 -8.94 6.13
CA PRO A 188 16.42 -9.79 5.48
C PRO A 188 16.11 -11.04 6.32
N ILE A 189 14.81 -11.38 6.43
CA ILE A 189 14.29 -12.62 6.99
C ILE A 189 13.61 -13.38 5.86
N GLN A 190 14.17 -14.51 5.51
CA GLN A 190 13.69 -15.31 4.41
C GLN A 190 13.16 -16.65 4.90
N GLY A 191 12.02 -17.07 4.38
CA GLY A 191 11.45 -18.40 4.66
C GLY A 191 10.26 -18.69 3.76
N PRO A 192 10.04 -19.97 3.39
CA PRO A 192 8.88 -20.35 2.58
C PRO A 192 7.55 -20.07 3.32
N PRO A 193 6.40 -20.12 2.61
CA PRO A 193 5.09 -20.01 3.24
C PRO A 193 4.92 -21.03 4.37
N GLY A 194 4.25 -20.64 5.46
CA GLY A 194 3.97 -21.53 6.59
C GLY A 194 5.13 -21.73 7.58
N THR A 195 6.31 -21.14 7.39
CA THR A 195 7.46 -21.28 8.31
C THR A 195 7.39 -20.41 9.58
N GLY A 196 6.26 -19.73 9.82
CA GLY A 196 6.09 -18.91 11.02
C GLY A 196 6.70 -17.51 10.94
N LYS A 197 6.98 -16.96 9.74
CA LYS A 197 7.52 -15.59 9.59
C LYS A 197 6.71 -14.56 10.39
N THR A 198 5.39 -14.54 10.22
CA THR A 198 4.51 -13.61 10.95
C THR A 198 4.57 -13.81 12.46
N TYR A 199 4.70 -15.07 12.93
CA TYR A 199 4.86 -15.42 14.35
C TYR A 199 6.15 -14.81 14.93
N VAL A 200 7.28 -14.97 14.22
CA VAL A 200 8.57 -14.40 14.64
C VAL A 200 8.55 -12.87 14.56
N THR A 201 8.01 -12.33 13.47
CA THR A 201 7.88 -10.88 13.25
C THR A 201 7.10 -10.19 14.37
N ALA A 202 5.93 -10.72 14.73
CA ALA A 202 5.10 -10.17 15.80
C ALA A 202 5.84 -10.14 17.16
N ARG A 203 6.56 -11.21 17.50
CA ARG A 203 7.34 -11.28 18.75
C ARG A 203 8.54 -10.34 18.75
N ALA A 204 9.21 -10.21 17.61
CA ALA A 204 10.30 -9.24 17.46
C ALA A 204 9.80 -7.80 17.62
N ILE A 205 8.65 -7.45 17.01
CA ILE A 205 8.00 -6.14 17.16
C ILE A 205 7.71 -5.86 18.63
N LEU A 206 7.07 -6.80 19.36
CA LEU A 206 6.77 -6.61 20.78
C LEU A 206 8.02 -6.53 21.65
N ALA A 207 9.10 -7.25 21.31
CA ALA A 207 10.38 -7.14 22.01
C ALA A 207 10.99 -5.74 21.86
N LEU A 208 10.92 -5.15 20.67
CA LEU A 208 11.37 -3.77 20.41
C LEU A 208 10.49 -2.74 21.14
N VAL A 209 9.17 -2.90 21.10
CA VAL A 209 8.25 -1.99 21.80
C VAL A 209 8.47 -2.02 23.32
N ARG A 210 8.77 -3.18 23.92
CA ARG A 210 9.14 -3.27 25.34
C ARG A 210 10.42 -2.50 25.68
N GLN A 211 11.32 -2.33 24.72
CA GLN A 211 12.54 -1.52 24.86
C GLN A 211 12.28 -0.02 24.61
N GLY A 212 11.03 0.37 24.36
CA GLY A 212 10.63 1.75 24.13
C GLY A 212 10.76 2.22 22.69
N HIS A 213 11.00 1.30 21.74
CA HIS A 213 11.12 1.64 20.32
C HIS A 213 9.77 1.75 19.62
N ARG A 214 9.72 2.60 18.62
CA ARG A 214 8.58 2.79 17.73
C ARG A 214 8.78 1.98 16.44
N VAL A 215 7.76 1.20 16.07
CA VAL A 215 7.86 0.24 14.97
C VAL A 215 6.81 0.48 13.90
N GLY A 216 7.23 0.52 12.64
CA GLY A 216 6.35 0.50 11.46
C GLY A 216 6.19 -0.91 10.89
N VAL A 217 5.01 -1.17 10.34
CA VAL A 217 4.70 -2.38 9.56
C VAL A 217 4.16 -1.98 8.21
N ALA A 218 4.85 -2.34 7.15
CA ALA A 218 4.49 -2.02 5.77
C ALA A 218 4.31 -3.27 4.93
N SER A 219 3.41 -3.18 3.95
CA SER A 219 3.26 -4.16 2.86
C SER A 219 2.53 -3.52 1.68
N ASN A 220 2.43 -4.25 0.56
CA ASN A 220 1.61 -3.83 -0.59
C ASN A 220 0.11 -3.98 -0.35
N SER A 221 -0.32 -4.82 0.60
CA SER A 221 -1.73 -5.04 0.90
C SER A 221 -2.07 -4.71 2.35
N HIS A 222 -3.23 -4.12 2.58
CA HIS A 222 -3.76 -3.90 3.93
C HIS A 222 -4.02 -5.22 4.67
N GLU A 223 -4.28 -6.30 3.94
CA GLU A 223 -4.46 -7.63 4.52
C GLU A 223 -3.18 -8.17 5.16
N ALA A 224 -2.04 -8.09 4.46
CA ALA A 224 -0.75 -8.50 5.01
C ALA A 224 -0.37 -7.66 6.24
N ILE A 225 -0.55 -6.33 6.17
CA ILE A 225 -0.34 -5.44 7.32
C ILE A 225 -1.21 -5.88 8.49
N ARG A 226 -2.52 -6.07 8.27
CA ARG A 226 -3.47 -6.52 9.30
C ARG A 226 -3.02 -7.83 9.94
N ASN A 227 -2.58 -8.81 9.15
CA ASN A 227 -2.15 -10.11 9.66
C ASN A 227 -0.96 -9.98 10.63
N VAL A 228 0.01 -9.10 10.34
CA VAL A 228 1.12 -8.83 11.28
C VAL A 228 0.62 -8.13 12.54
N LEU A 229 -0.25 -7.12 12.42
CA LEU A 229 -0.78 -6.37 13.57
C LEU A 229 -1.64 -7.28 14.49
N MET A 230 -2.48 -8.14 13.89
CA MET A 230 -3.23 -9.16 14.65
C MET A 230 -2.31 -10.19 15.30
N GLY A 231 -1.21 -10.55 14.63
CA GLY A 231 -0.15 -11.37 15.20
C GLY A 231 0.48 -10.74 16.44
N CYS A 232 0.65 -9.42 16.48
CA CYS A 232 1.13 -8.70 17.66
C CYS A 232 0.13 -8.78 18.81
N LEU A 233 -1.18 -8.64 18.56
CA LEU A 233 -2.20 -8.82 19.59
C LEU A 233 -2.18 -10.26 20.16
N ALA A 234 -2.19 -11.26 19.28
CA ALA A 234 -2.13 -12.67 19.69
C ALA A 234 -0.86 -12.99 20.50
N ALA A 235 0.29 -12.44 20.11
CA ALA A 235 1.54 -12.64 20.86
C ALA A 235 1.52 -11.94 22.23
N GLN A 236 0.81 -10.81 22.38
CA GLN A 236 0.61 -10.16 23.66
C GLN A 236 -0.15 -11.07 24.65
N ASP A 237 -1.18 -11.76 24.16
CA ASP A 237 -1.98 -12.68 24.96
C ASP A 237 -1.21 -13.98 25.28
N ASP A 238 -0.29 -14.40 24.39
CA ASP A 238 0.55 -15.60 24.48
C ASP A 238 1.88 -15.35 25.24
N GLY A 239 1.82 -14.65 26.37
CA GLY A 239 2.97 -14.49 27.28
C GLY A 239 3.98 -13.41 26.87
N HIS A 240 3.63 -12.55 25.93
CA HIS A 240 4.46 -11.40 25.53
C HIS A 240 3.79 -10.03 25.82
N PRO A 241 3.27 -9.77 27.02
CA PRO A 241 2.51 -8.57 27.31
C PRO A 241 3.35 -7.30 27.19
N VAL A 242 2.74 -6.26 26.64
CA VAL A 242 3.26 -4.89 26.59
C VAL A 242 2.20 -3.99 27.23
N PRO A 243 2.38 -3.55 28.47
CA PRO A 243 1.40 -2.69 29.11
C PRO A 243 1.15 -1.40 28.31
N GLY A 244 -0.13 -1.07 28.07
CA GLY A 244 -0.51 0.11 27.35
C GLY A 244 -0.17 0.10 25.85
N LEU A 245 0.01 -1.09 25.26
CA LEU A 245 0.28 -1.23 23.82
C LEU A 245 -0.77 -0.46 22.99
N CYS A 246 -0.29 0.43 22.15
CA CYS A 246 -1.09 1.18 21.19
C CYS A 246 -0.65 0.80 19.77
N ILE A 247 -1.58 0.18 19.03
CA ILE A 247 -1.37 -0.20 17.62
C ILE A 247 -2.29 0.66 16.75
N GLY A 248 -1.73 1.34 15.74
CA GLY A 248 -2.46 2.09 14.74
C GLY A 248 -2.36 1.45 13.36
N HIS A 249 -3.44 1.45 12.58
CA HIS A 249 -3.44 1.05 11.17
C HIS A 249 -4.01 2.16 10.30
N LYS A 250 -3.20 2.70 9.38
CA LYS A 250 -3.64 3.61 8.34
C LYS A 250 -4.33 2.82 7.24
N VAL A 251 -5.66 2.90 7.22
CA VAL A 251 -6.51 2.21 6.24
C VAL A 251 -6.99 3.15 5.14
N SER A 252 -7.41 2.61 3.99
CA SER A 252 -7.90 3.40 2.85
C SER A 252 -9.42 3.64 2.90
N SER A 253 -10.19 2.74 3.53
CA SER A 253 -11.65 2.80 3.65
C SER A 253 -12.09 2.19 4.98
N GLY A 254 -13.39 2.32 5.30
CA GLY A 254 -13.95 1.74 6.52
C GLY A 254 -14.11 0.22 6.49
N GLU A 255 -14.08 -0.40 5.30
CA GLU A 255 -14.07 -1.87 5.15
C GLU A 255 -12.61 -2.34 5.09
N ASP A 256 -12.05 -2.62 6.26
CA ASP A 256 -10.63 -2.91 6.45
C ASP A 256 -10.36 -4.40 6.79
N GLY A 257 -11.42 -5.22 6.83
CA GLY A 257 -11.38 -6.67 7.06
C GLY A 257 -10.99 -7.09 8.47
N TYR A 258 -11.01 -6.17 9.45
CA TYR A 258 -10.89 -6.55 10.86
C TYR A 258 -12.20 -7.17 11.36
N PRO A 259 -12.13 -8.11 12.33
CA PRO A 259 -13.33 -8.55 13.06
C PRO A 259 -14.03 -7.36 13.75
N ASP A 260 -15.37 -7.39 13.83
CA ASP A 260 -16.17 -6.31 14.41
C ASP A 260 -15.82 -6.04 15.90
N ASP A 261 -15.38 -7.06 16.62
CA ASP A 261 -14.98 -7.01 18.03
C ASP A 261 -13.50 -6.63 18.23
N CYS A 262 -12.73 -6.43 17.16
CA CYS A 262 -11.33 -6.06 17.26
C CYS A 262 -11.16 -4.63 17.78
N THR A 263 -10.88 -4.47 19.07
CA THR A 263 -10.61 -3.18 19.72
C THR A 263 -9.12 -2.90 19.92
N GLY A 264 -8.24 -3.89 19.71
CA GLY A 264 -6.80 -3.78 19.95
C GLY A 264 -6.03 -3.00 18.89
N VAL A 265 -6.64 -2.73 17.71
CA VAL A 265 -6.05 -1.92 16.64
C VAL A 265 -6.92 -0.70 16.37
N ILE A 266 -6.33 0.49 16.52
CA ILE A 266 -7.00 1.76 16.20
C ILE A 266 -6.82 2.02 14.71
N ARG A 267 -7.93 2.19 14.00
CA ARG A 267 -7.94 2.42 12.54
C ARG A 267 -8.22 3.87 12.22
N SER A 268 -7.46 4.44 11.30
CA SER A 268 -7.73 5.80 10.82
C SER A 268 -7.51 5.89 9.31
N THR A 269 -8.37 6.68 8.64
CA THR A 269 -8.22 7.04 7.22
C THR A 269 -7.49 8.37 7.03
N ALA A 270 -7.24 9.13 8.09
CA ALA A 270 -6.54 10.39 8.04
C ALA A 270 -5.01 10.18 7.97
N ASN A 271 -4.32 11.03 7.22
CA ASN A 271 -2.86 10.98 7.14
C ASN A 271 -2.20 11.73 8.31
N ASP A 272 -2.88 12.73 8.85
CA ASP A 272 -2.44 13.67 9.88
C ASP A 272 -3.04 13.39 11.27
N ASP A 273 -3.50 12.15 11.50
CA ASP A 273 -4.06 11.74 12.79
C ASP A 273 -2.98 11.74 13.88
N SER A 274 -3.29 12.33 15.03
CA SER A 274 -2.41 12.31 16.22
C SER A 274 -2.08 10.91 16.73
N LEU A 275 -2.83 9.89 16.28
CA LEU A 275 -2.54 8.48 16.50
C LEU A 275 -1.12 8.13 16.06
N TRP A 276 -0.65 8.66 14.93
CA TRP A 276 0.65 8.28 14.35
C TRP A 276 1.83 8.65 15.23
N SER A 277 1.73 9.71 16.02
CA SER A 277 2.80 10.14 16.95
C SER A 277 2.81 9.35 18.27
N ARG A 278 1.67 8.81 18.72
CA ARG A 278 1.51 8.11 20.01
C ARG A 278 1.51 6.58 19.91
N ALA A 279 1.26 6.03 18.72
CA ALA A 279 1.25 4.59 18.53
C ALA A 279 2.67 4.01 18.66
N HIS A 280 2.77 2.89 19.36
CA HIS A 280 3.99 2.10 19.49
C HIS A 280 4.25 1.30 18.19
N VAL A 281 3.18 0.78 17.59
CA VAL A 281 3.21 0.07 16.31
C VAL A 281 2.29 0.77 15.33
N VAL A 282 2.79 1.10 14.14
CA VAL A 282 2.03 1.78 13.08
C VAL A 282 2.04 0.92 11.82
N GLY A 283 0.86 0.51 11.35
CA GLY A 283 0.68 -0.19 10.08
C GLY A 283 0.28 0.77 8.96
N GLY A 284 0.88 0.63 7.78
CA GLY A 284 0.53 1.45 6.62
C GLY A 284 1.22 0.99 5.33
N THR A 285 0.75 1.49 4.19
CA THR A 285 1.37 1.21 2.89
C THR A 285 2.57 2.13 2.64
N ALA A 286 3.32 1.88 1.57
CA ALA A 286 4.43 2.74 1.14
C ALA A 286 4.01 4.20 0.96
N PHE A 287 2.80 4.47 0.47
CA PHE A 287 2.25 5.82 0.31
C PHE A 287 2.08 6.58 1.62
N PHE A 288 1.86 5.87 2.70
CA PHE A 288 1.78 6.47 4.04
C PHE A 288 3.18 6.79 4.55
N PHE A 289 4.07 5.79 4.61
CA PHE A 289 5.40 5.96 5.19
C PHE A 289 6.37 6.82 4.35
N ALA A 290 6.12 6.98 3.05
CA ALA A 290 6.93 7.85 2.20
C ALA A 290 6.68 9.36 2.38
N ARG A 291 5.68 9.74 3.18
CA ARG A 291 5.37 11.15 3.43
C ARG A 291 6.45 11.80 4.29
N SER A 292 6.72 13.09 4.03
CA SER A 292 7.79 13.83 4.71
C SER A 292 7.60 13.93 6.23
N GLU A 293 6.35 13.96 6.70
CA GLU A 293 6.02 14.00 8.13
C GLU A 293 6.43 12.73 8.89
N HIS A 294 6.72 11.64 8.19
CA HIS A 294 7.19 10.38 8.79
C HIS A 294 8.71 10.18 8.69
N GLU A 295 9.45 11.13 8.13
CA GLU A 295 10.89 10.99 8.01
C GLU A 295 11.57 10.78 9.38
N GLN A 296 12.31 9.66 9.50
CA GLN A 296 12.99 9.25 10.75
C GLN A 296 12.07 9.20 11.98
N ALA A 297 10.76 9.02 11.77
CA ALA A 297 9.77 8.97 12.86
C ALA A 297 9.74 7.63 13.60
N LEU A 298 10.38 6.60 13.04
CA LEU A 298 10.38 5.23 13.56
C LEU A 298 11.81 4.72 13.79
N ASP A 299 11.96 3.82 14.76
CA ASP A 299 13.24 3.15 14.99
C ASP A 299 13.41 1.94 14.06
N TRP A 300 12.33 1.19 13.82
CA TRP A 300 12.29 0.04 12.90
C TRP A 300 11.11 0.11 11.95
N LEU A 301 11.33 -0.29 10.69
CA LEU A 301 10.30 -0.57 9.70
C LEU A 301 10.39 -2.04 9.28
N PHE A 302 9.33 -2.81 9.53
CA PHE A 302 9.16 -4.15 8.99
C PHE A 302 8.39 -4.08 7.67
N ILE A 303 8.96 -4.64 6.61
CA ILE A 303 8.32 -4.74 5.30
C ILE A 303 7.95 -6.20 5.09
N ASP A 304 6.68 -6.52 5.25
CA ASP A 304 6.17 -7.87 5.03
C ASP A 304 5.87 -8.11 3.55
N GLU A 305 5.97 -9.36 3.11
CA GLU A 305 5.93 -9.75 1.70
C GLU A 305 6.92 -8.94 0.83
N ALA A 306 8.12 -8.69 1.36
CA ALA A 306 9.10 -7.81 0.75
C ALA A 306 9.46 -8.18 -0.70
N GLY A 307 9.43 -9.49 -1.07
CA GLY A 307 9.62 -9.93 -2.45
C GLY A 307 8.59 -9.41 -3.45
N GLN A 308 7.43 -8.95 -2.97
CA GLN A 308 6.36 -8.37 -3.80
C GLN A 308 6.41 -6.83 -3.84
N VAL A 309 7.22 -6.19 -2.99
CA VAL A 309 7.34 -4.74 -2.91
C VAL A 309 8.41 -4.24 -3.88
N GLY A 310 8.05 -3.34 -4.79
CA GLY A 310 9.01 -2.72 -5.70
C GLY A 310 10.09 -1.93 -4.96
N LEU A 311 11.35 -2.02 -5.42
CA LEU A 311 12.49 -1.35 -4.78
C LEU A 311 12.27 0.16 -4.62
N ALA A 312 11.61 0.82 -5.58
CA ALA A 312 11.28 2.25 -5.48
C ALA A 312 10.40 2.56 -4.25
N ASN A 313 9.41 1.70 -3.97
CA ASN A 313 8.56 1.83 -2.79
C ASN A 313 9.34 1.55 -1.50
N MET A 314 10.21 0.51 -1.50
CA MET A 314 11.07 0.23 -0.33
C MET A 314 11.96 1.41 0.02
N VAL A 315 12.60 2.01 -0.99
CA VAL A 315 13.48 3.18 -0.80
C VAL A 315 12.68 4.38 -0.32
N ALA A 316 11.52 4.66 -0.93
CA ALA A 316 10.70 5.80 -0.55
C ALA A 316 10.20 5.71 0.90
N MET A 317 9.64 4.56 1.31
CA MET A 317 9.12 4.37 2.66
C MET A 317 10.23 4.13 3.70
N GLY A 318 11.39 3.61 3.29
CA GLY A 318 12.50 3.32 4.20
C GLY A 318 13.10 4.56 4.87
N ARG A 319 12.82 5.77 4.35
CA ARG A 319 13.19 7.04 5.00
C ARG A 319 12.53 7.22 6.38
N CYS A 320 11.41 6.56 6.62
CA CYS A 320 10.67 6.73 7.87
C CYS A 320 11.38 6.10 9.09
N ALA A 321 12.36 5.21 8.89
CA ALA A 321 12.95 4.45 9.98
C ALA A 321 14.48 4.39 9.94
N ARG A 322 15.08 4.18 11.12
CA ARG A 322 16.51 3.96 11.28
C ARG A 322 16.93 2.56 10.80
N ASN A 323 16.14 1.54 11.10
CA ASN A 323 16.40 0.14 10.76
C ASN A 323 15.27 -0.41 9.87
N ILE A 324 15.61 -1.28 8.92
CA ILE A 324 14.65 -1.90 8.02
C ILE A 324 14.76 -3.43 8.11
N VAL A 325 13.67 -4.11 8.38
CA VAL A 325 13.58 -5.57 8.35
C VAL A 325 12.73 -5.97 7.15
N LEU A 326 13.32 -6.76 6.25
CA LEU A 326 12.64 -7.29 5.07
C LEU A 326 12.18 -8.70 5.37
N VAL A 327 10.87 -8.94 5.37
CA VAL A 327 10.29 -10.27 5.63
C VAL A 327 9.66 -10.77 4.34
N GLY A 328 10.02 -11.96 3.87
CA GLY A 328 9.47 -12.46 2.62
C GLY A 328 9.89 -13.87 2.25
N ASP A 329 9.33 -14.32 1.14
CA ASP A 329 9.67 -15.60 0.54
C ASP A 329 10.86 -15.45 -0.42
N PRO A 330 11.68 -16.49 -0.58
CA PRO A 330 12.67 -16.55 -1.63
C PRO A 330 11.95 -16.62 -3.00
N ARG A 331 12.21 -15.68 -3.88
CA ARG A 331 11.80 -15.73 -5.28
C ARG A 331 13.01 -15.65 -6.18
#